data_b04db08e5f266e2ae84d34d6e0a429dc
#
_entry.id   b04db08e5f266e2ae84d34d6e0a429dc
#
_cell.length_a   1.000
_cell.length_b   1.000
_cell.length_c   1.000
_cell.angle_alpha   90.00
_cell.angle_beta   90.00
_cell.angle_gamma   90.00
#
_symmetry.space_group_name_H-M   'P 1'
#
loop_
_entity.id
_entity.type
_entity.pdbx_description
1 polymer ?
#
loop_
_entity_poly.entity_id
_entity_poly.type
_entity_poly.pdbx_seq_one_letter_code
_entity_poly.pdbx_strand_id
1 'polypeptide(L)'
;EETVRAQIAVGVQTYERYFGRKPRGIWLPECGYVPEADKYLREFGIEYAIVESHGILYADPTPVYGTCAPITSPGGLTCFGRDMTSSQQVWSSIDGYPGDFNYREFYRDIGYEADYDYIKPYIAHNGVRVHTGIRYYRITGKTEQKDIYDIQWAKDSAERQAGHFLNSRTEQIENASKYMNVPPIILCPYDAELYGHWWYEGPYWLYILFKKIYYDECNFELITPS
;
A
#
# COMPACT_ATOMS: atom_id res chain seq x y z
N GLU A 1 -21.93 3.42 18.44
CA GLU A 1 -20.85 3.59 19.43
C GLU A 1 -20.35 2.24 19.95
N GLU A 2 -21.20 1.40 20.55
CA GLU A 2 -20.80 0.09 21.09
C GLU A 2 -20.23 -0.85 20.02
N THR A 3 -20.75 -0.81 18.80
CA THR A 3 -20.22 -1.62 17.69
C THR A 3 -18.78 -1.25 17.36
N VAL A 4 -18.44 0.04 17.30
CA VAL A 4 -17.07 0.52 17.06
C VAL A 4 -16.15 0.05 18.19
N ARG A 5 -16.57 0.22 19.44
CA ARG A 5 -15.83 -0.22 20.61
C ARG A 5 -15.58 -1.74 20.58
N ALA A 6 -16.60 -2.54 20.26
CA ALA A 6 -16.50 -3.98 20.17
C ALA A 6 -15.52 -4.44 19.05
N GLN A 7 -15.56 -3.82 17.89
CA GLN A 7 -14.65 -4.14 16.79
C GLN A 7 -13.20 -3.83 17.16
N ILE A 8 -12.92 -2.69 17.77
CA ILE A 8 -11.59 -2.33 18.24
C ILE A 8 -11.12 -3.33 19.32
N ALA A 9 -11.97 -3.64 20.30
CA ALA A 9 -11.65 -4.61 21.35
C ALA A 9 -11.26 -5.98 20.77
N VAL A 10 -12.07 -6.51 19.86
CA VAL A 10 -11.82 -7.80 19.20
C VAL A 10 -10.56 -7.75 18.34
N GLY A 11 -10.34 -6.65 17.61
CA GLY A 11 -9.13 -6.44 16.83
C GLY A 11 -7.87 -6.48 17.69
N VAL A 12 -7.85 -5.73 18.80
CA VAL A 12 -6.73 -5.70 19.74
C VAL A 12 -6.48 -7.07 20.38
N GLN A 13 -7.54 -7.75 20.84
CA GLN A 13 -7.42 -9.10 21.40
C GLN A 13 -6.90 -10.12 20.39
N THR A 14 -7.37 -10.04 19.15
CA THR A 14 -6.91 -10.90 18.06
C THR A 14 -5.43 -10.66 17.76
N TYR A 15 -5.02 -9.40 17.67
CA TYR A 15 -3.61 -9.05 17.48
C TYR A 15 -2.74 -9.59 18.62
N GLU A 16 -3.14 -9.35 19.88
CA GLU A 16 -2.42 -9.82 21.06
C GLU A 16 -2.30 -11.35 21.07
N ARG A 17 -3.37 -12.06 20.70
CA ARG A 17 -3.38 -13.53 20.58
C ARG A 17 -2.34 -14.07 19.60
N TYR A 18 -2.19 -13.42 18.44
CA TYR A 18 -1.30 -13.91 17.37
C TYR A 18 0.14 -13.40 17.50
N PHE A 19 0.32 -12.18 18.01
CA PHE A 19 1.63 -11.54 18.07
C PHE A 19 2.23 -11.50 19.49
N GLY A 20 1.52 -11.96 20.53
CA GLY A 20 1.99 -12.00 21.90
C GLY A 20 2.21 -10.63 22.55
N ARG A 21 1.74 -9.55 21.92
CA ARG A 21 1.85 -8.17 22.41
C ARG A 21 0.66 -7.35 21.94
N LYS A 22 0.32 -6.28 22.65
CA LYS A 22 -0.72 -5.34 22.22
C LYS A 22 -0.25 -4.49 21.03
N PRO A 23 -1.15 -4.16 20.09
CA PRO A 23 -0.86 -3.19 19.06
C PRO A 23 -0.75 -1.79 19.67
N ARG A 24 0.18 -0.98 19.16
CA ARG A 24 0.28 0.44 19.54
C ARG A 24 -0.40 1.37 18.54
N GLY A 25 -0.58 0.92 17.32
CA GLY A 25 -1.20 1.70 16.26
C GLY A 25 -2.21 0.93 15.44
N ILE A 26 -2.96 1.66 14.64
CA ILE A 26 -3.96 1.11 13.75
C ILE A 26 -3.98 1.86 12.41
N TRP A 27 -4.17 1.13 11.33
CA TRP A 27 -4.65 1.68 10.09
C TRP A 27 -6.13 1.32 9.99
N LEU A 28 -6.98 2.32 10.17
CA LEU A 28 -8.44 2.12 10.11
C LEU A 28 -8.86 1.73 8.69
N PRO A 29 -9.88 0.88 8.53
CA PRO A 29 -10.41 0.51 7.23
C PRO A 29 -10.69 1.74 6.38
N GLU A 30 -10.19 1.74 5.13
CA GLU A 30 -10.30 2.86 4.17
C GLU A 30 -9.84 4.21 4.73
N CYS A 31 -8.90 4.22 5.66
CA CYS A 31 -8.48 5.42 6.41
C CYS A 31 -9.65 6.17 7.10
N GLY A 32 -10.76 5.48 7.35
CA GLY A 32 -11.99 6.05 7.89
C GLY A 32 -11.84 6.47 9.35
N TYR A 33 -11.50 7.72 9.58
CA TYR A 33 -11.29 8.29 10.89
C TYR A 33 -12.35 9.35 11.22
N VAL A 34 -12.82 9.32 12.46
CA VAL A 34 -13.63 10.38 13.09
C VAL A 34 -13.10 10.64 14.51
N PRO A 35 -13.12 11.89 15.00
CA PRO A 35 -12.56 12.25 16.31
C PRO A 35 -13.16 11.45 17.47
N GLU A 36 -14.42 11.04 17.36
CA GLU A 36 -15.12 10.25 18.37
C GLU A 36 -14.54 8.84 18.55
N ALA A 37 -13.78 8.35 17.56
CA ALA A 37 -13.09 7.07 17.64
C ALA A 37 -11.92 7.09 18.64
N ASP A 38 -11.32 8.25 18.89
CA ASP A 38 -10.15 8.43 19.77
C ASP A 38 -10.36 7.81 21.14
N LYS A 39 -11.52 8.04 21.76
CA LYS A 39 -11.81 7.51 23.09
C LYS A 39 -11.75 5.98 23.14
N TYR A 40 -12.23 5.31 22.07
CA TYR A 40 -12.21 3.84 22.00
C TYR A 40 -10.83 3.32 21.67
N LEU A 41 -10.13 3.95 20.72
CA LEU A 41 -8.77 3.58 20.36
C LEU A 41 -7.84 3.67 21.57
N ARG A 42 -7.91 4.77 22.31
CA ARG A 42 -7.10 4.97 23.52
C ARG A 42 -7.51 4.08 24.69
N GLU A 43 -8.79 3.76 24.84
CA GLU A 43 -9.28 2.79 25.83
C GLU A 43 -8.57 1.44 25.71
N PHE A 44 -8.31 1.01 24.47
CA PHE A 44 -7.62 -0.25 24.19
C PHE A 44 -6.09 -0.12 24.00
N GLY A 45 -5.52 1.06 24.29
CA GLY A 45 -4.08 1.27 24.27
C GLY A 45 -3.49 1.59 22.91
N ILE A 46 -4.33 1.97 21.93
CA ILE A 46 -3.86 2.47 20.64
C ILE A 46 -3.35 3.90 20.81
N GLU A 47 -2.12 4.15 20.40
CA GLU A 47 -1.41 5.42 20.57
C GLU A 47 -1.45 6.27 19.30
N TYR A 48 -1.51 5.60 18.11
CA TYR A 48 -1.54 6.29 16.82
C TYR A 48 -2.47 5.62 15.80
N ALA A 49 -2.93 6.43 14.85
CA ALA A 49 -3.66 5.97 13.68
C ALA A 49 -3.07 6.52 12.39
N ILE A 50 -3.19 5.72 11.32
CA ILE A 50 -2.94 6.16 9.95
C ILE A 50 -4.23 6.72 9.39
N VAL A 51 -4.18 7.95 8.86
CA VAL A 51 -5.31 8.67 8.29
C VAL A 51 -5.00 9.12 6.86
N GLU A 52 -6.05 9.41 6.09
CA GLU A 52 -5.88 9.94 4.75
C GLU A 52 -5.28 11.36 4.80
N SER A 53 -4.51 11.71 3.77
CA SER A 53 -3.79 12.99 3.66
C SER A 53 -4.70 14.22 3.87
N HIS A 54 -5.91 14.19 3.33
CA HIS A 54 -6.84 15.32 3.48
C HIS A 54 -7.27 15.56 4.94
N GLY A 55 -7.30 14.52 5.77
CA GLY A 55 -7.58 14.65 7.20
C GLY A 55 -6.51 15.43 7.95
N ILE A 56 -5.27 15.44 7.42
CA ILE A 56 -4.18 16.27 7.95
C ILE A 56 -4.18 17.65 7.28
N LEU A 57 -4.21 17.69 5.95
CA LEU A 57 -4.02 18.92 5.18
C LEU A 57 -5.13 19.96 5.40
N TYR A 58 -6.34 19.51 5.71
CA TYR A 58 -7.50 20.38 5.96
C TYR A 58 -7.92 20.47 7.44
N ALA A 59 -7.05 20.01 8.34
CA ALA A 59 -7.30 20.17 9.78
C ALA A 59 -7.26 21.66 10.18
N ASP A 60 -7.97 21.99 11.25
CA ASP A 60 -7.99 23.33 11.84
C ASP A 60 -7.44 23.29 13.28
N PRO A 61 -6.35 23.99 13.57
CA PRO A 61 -5.51 24.80 12.66
C PRO A 61 -4.77 23.90 11.64
N THR A 62 -4.49 24.47 10.45
CA THR A 62 -3.75 23.76 9.40
C THR A 62 -2.34 23.41 9.87
N PRO A 63 -1.93 22.13 9.82
CA PRO A 63 -0.60 21.70 10.23
C PRO A 63 0.51 22.29 9.36
N VAL A 64 1.54 22.82 10.01
CA VAL A 64 2.63 23.56 9.34
C VAL A 64 3.43 22.66 8.38
N TYR A 65 3.59 21.37 8.71
CA TYR A 65 4.40 20.43 7.94
C TYR A 65 3.57 19.44 7.10
N GLY A 66 2.27 19.70 6.95
CA GLY A 66 1.38 18.82 6.20
C GLY A 66 1.48 17.39 6.68
N THR A 67 1.62 16.43 5.75
CA THR A 67 1.76 15.00 6.06
C THR A 67 3.18 14.56 6.45
N CYS A 68 4.16 15.48 6.38
CA CYS A 68 5.55 15.16 6.71
C CYS A 68 5.86 15.11 8.22
N ALA A 69 4.88 15.40 9.06
CA ALA A 69 4.95 15.22 10.51
C ALA A 69 3.59 14.76 11.04
N PRO A 70 3.55 13.94 12.10
CA PRO A 70 2.29 13.57 12.73
C PRO A 70 1.67 14.76 13.46
N ILE A 71 0.35 14.70 13.64
CA ILE A 71 -0.40 15.66 14.45
C ILE A 71 -1.09 14.92 15.60
N THR A 72 -1.48 15.66 16.63
CA THR A 72 -2.29 15.12 17.73
C THR A 72 -3.74 15.50 17.51
N SER A 73 -4.62 14.52 17.51
CA SER A 73 -6.07 14.72 17.45
C SER A 73 -6.62 15.36 18.73
N PRO A 74 -7.86 15.92 18.71
CA PRO A 74 -8.48 16.47 19.90
C PRO A 74 -8.58 15.49 21.07
N GLY A 75 -8.74 14.20 20.81
CA GLY A 75 -8.77 13.13 21.82
C GLY A 75 -7.39 12.64 22.26
N GLY A 76 -6.31 13.21 21.73
CA GLY A 76 -4.93 12.91 22.10
C GLY A 76 -4.34 11.68 21.41
N LEU A 77 -4.91 11.23 20.28
CA LEU A 77 -4.34 10.21 19.42
C LEU A 77 -3.34 10.84 18.46
N THR A 78 -2.20 10.18 18.23
CA THR A 78 -1.25 10.63 17.21
C THR A 78 -1.74 10.19 15.83
N CYS A 79 -1.89 11.13 14.89
CA CYS A 79 -2.34 10.84 13.53
C CYS A 79 -1.20 11.03 12.54
N PHE A 80 -0.90 10.00 11.77
CA PHE A 80 0.06 10.04 10.67
C PHE A 80 -0.69 10.10 9.36
N GLY A 81 -0.39 11.09 8.53
CA GLY A 81 -0.99 11.25 7.21
C GLY A 81 -0.29 10.39 6.16
N ARG A 82 -1.07 9.69 5.35
CA ARG A 82 -0.59 8.97 4.17
C ARG A 82 0.01 9.92 3.17
N ASP A 83 1.17 9.59 2.62
CA ASP A 83 1.78 10.38 1.56
C ASP A 83 1.11 10.10 0.20
N MET A 84 0.58 11.14 -0.45
CA MET A 84 -0.15 11.01 -1.72
C MET A 84 0.74 10.58 -2.87
N THR A 85 1.96 11.13 -2.94
CA THR A 85 2.86 10.86 -4.06
C THR A 85 3.30 9.40 -4.09
N SER A 86 3.73 8.86 -2.96
CA SER A 86 4.10 7.45 -2.86
C SER A 86 2.92 6.53 -3.08
N SER A 87 1.75 6.92 -2.58
CA SER A 87 0.52 6.15 -2.78
C SER A 87 0.16 6.05 -4.26
N GLN A 88 0.16 7.15 -4.99
CA GLN A 88 -0.13 7.15 -6.42
C GLN A 88 0.88 6.32 -7.21
N GLN A 89 2.18 6.43 -6.90
CA GLN A 89 3.23 5.68 -7.57
C GLN A 89 3.06 4.17 -7.47
N VAL A 90 2.60 3.68 -6.34
CA VAL A 90 2.54 2.24 -6.05
C VAL A 90 1.14 1.66 -6.24
N TRP A 91 0.10 2.43 -6.00
CA TRP A 91 -1.28 1.94 -6.05
C TRP A 91 -1.96 2.11 -7.42
N SER A 92 -1.64 3.17 -8.16
CA SER A 92 -2.33 3.46 -9.41
C SER A 92 -1.96 2.48 -10.51
N SER A 93 -2.95 1.80 -11.08
CA SER A 93 -2.80 1.00 -12.30
C SER A 93 -2.77 1.83 -13.59
N ILE A 94 -3.00 3.14 -13.51
CA ILE A 94 -3.02 4.05 -14.67
C ILE A 94 -1.74 4.86 -14.73
N ASP A 95 -1.39 5.51 -13.61
CA ASP A 95 -0.27 6.46 -13.52
C ASP A 95 0.88 5.93 -12.64
N GLY A 96 0.66 4.82 -11.95
CA GLY A 96 1.65 4.20 -11.06
C GLY A 96 2.39 3.01 -11.69
N TYR A 97 3.25 2.41 -10.90
CA TYR A 97 4.07 1.28 -11.33
C TYR A 97 3.26 0.06 -11.78
N PRO A 98 2.16 -0.33 -11.11
CA PRO A 98 1.39 -1.51 -11.49
C PRO A 98 0.84 -1.48 -12.92
N GLY A 99 0.76 -0.29 -13.52
CA GLY A 99 0.32 -0.09 -14.91
C GLY A 99 1.42 -0.25 -15.98
N ASP A 100 2.64 -0.61 -15.61
CA ASP A 100 3.75 -0.79 -16.57
C ASP A 100 3.41 -1.84 -17.62
N PHE A 101 3.66 -1.51 -18.89
CA PHE A 101 3.28 -2.35 -20.04
C PHE A 101 3.99 -3.71 -20.08
N ASN A 102 5.06 -3.88 -19.33
CA ASN A 102 5.80 -5.13 -19.22
C ASN A 102 5.25 -6.06 -18.13
N TYR A 103 4.38 -5.55 -17.24
CA TYR A 103 3.82 -6.36 -16.17
C TYR A 103 2.70 -7.26 -16.64
N ARG A 104 2.44 -8.29 -15.85
CA ARG A 104 1.42 -9.30 -16.15
C ARG A 104 0.02 -8.69 -16.16
N GLU A 105 -0.70 -8.91 -17.24
CA GLU A 105 -2.09 -8.46 -17.39
C GLU A 105 -3.01 -9.19 -16.39
N PHE A 106 -3.69 -8.45 -15.56
CA PHE A 106 -4.54 -9.01 -14.51
C PHE A 106 -5.84 -9.63 -15.06
N TYR A 107 -6.44 -9.01 -16.07
CA TYR A 107 -7.77 -9.37 -16.53
C TYR A 107 -7.80 -10.48 -17.60
N ARG A 108 -6.67 -10.82 -18.22
CA ARG A 108 -6.55 -11.84 -19.26
C ARG A 108 -6.16 -13.19 -18.64
N ASP A 109 -7.21 -13.95 -18.24
CA ASP A 109 -7.05 -15.25 -17.57
C ASP A 109 -7.50 -16.37 -18.47
N ILE A 110 -6.73 -17.48 -18.56
CA ILE A 110 -7.04 -18.62 -19.41
C ILE A 110 -8.42 -19.24 -19.12
N GLY A 111 -8.94 -19.09 -17.92
CA GLY A 111 -10.28 -19.55 -17.56
C GLY A 111 -11.37 -18.91 -18.42
N TYR A 112 -11.13 -17.70 -18.95
CA TYR A 112 -12.03 -16.97 -19.83
C TYR A 112 -11.62 -17.05 -21.30
N GLU A 113 -10.34 -17.14 -21.60
CA GLU A 113 -9.81 -17.01 -22.97
C GLU A 113 -9.53 -18.31 -23.67
N ALA A 114 -9.20 -19.37 -22.93
CA ALA A 114 -8.97 -20.68 -23.52
C ALA A 114 -10.26 -21.28 -24.06
N ASP A 115 -10.11 -22.18 -25.05
CA ASP A 115 -11.22 -22.96 -25.54
C ASP A 115 -11.98 -23.64 -24.39
N TYR A 116 -13.32 -23.61 -24.43
CA TYR A 116 -14.13 -24.07 -23.32
C TYR A 116 -13.96 -25.58 -23.08
N ASP A 117 -13.90 -26.38 -24.15
CA ASP A 117 -13.74 -27.83 -24.00
C ASP A 117 -12.37 -28.20 -23.45
N TYR A 118 -11.36 -27.40 -23.75
CA TYR A 118 -10.03 -27.53 -23.14
C TYR A 118 -10.04 -27.20 -21.66
N ILE A 119 -10.62 -26.07 -21.24
CA ILE A 119 -10.56 -25.59 -19.86
C ILE A 119 -11.58 -26.24 -18.93
N LYS A 120 -12.71 -26.71 -19.45
CA LYS A 120 -13.82 -27.27 -18.69
C LYS A 120 -13.42 -28.32 -17.64
N PRO A 121 -12.51 -29.28 -17.89
CA PRO A 121 -12.09 -30.25 -16.87
C PRO A 121 -11.37 -29.64 -15.66
N TYR A 122 -10.88 -28.40 -15.78
CA TYR A 122 -10.03 -27.73 -14.80
C TYR A 122 -10.74 -26.59 -14.07
N ILE A 123 -11.96 -26.24 -14.47
CA ILE A 123 -12.78 -25.22 -13.82
C ILE A 123 -13.91 -25.85 -12.99
N ALA A 124 -14.66 -25.01 -12.27
CA ALA A 124 -15.69 -25.47 -11.35
C ALA A 124 -16.69 -26.46 -11.97
N HIS A 125 -17.18 -27.42 -11.20
CA HIS A 125 -18.06 -28.51 -11.62
C HIS A 125 -19.39 -28.08 -12.24
N ASN A 126 -19.80 -26.82 -12.05
CA ASN A 126 -21.01 -26.26 -12.63
C ASN A 126 -20.84 -25.78 -14.09
N GLY A 127 -19.64 -25.90 -14.65
CA GLY A 127 -19.34 -25.48 -16.02
C GLY A 127 -19.28 -23.98 -16.25
N VAL A 128 -19.28 -23.18 -15.18
CA VAL A 128 -19.12 -21.72 -15.27
C VAL A 128 -17.63 -21.38 -15.36
N ARG A 129 -17.29 -20.47 -16.28
CA ARG A 129 -15.93 -19.96 -16.38
C ARG A 129 -15.55 -19.18 -15.11
N VAL A 130 -14.33 -19.39 -14.60
CA VAL A 130 -13.78 -18.75 -13.41
C VAL A 130 -12.35 -18.32 -13.64
N HIS A 131 -11.87 -17.39 -12.85
CA HIS A 131 -10.45 -17.05 -12.84
C HIS A 131 -9.63 -18.25 -12.30
N THR A 132 -8.62 -18.64 -13.07
CA THR A 132 -7.68 -19.71 -12.69
C THR A 132 -6.39 -19.20 -12.07
N GLY A 133 -6.11 -17.89 -12.22
CA GLY A 133 -4.83 -17.28 -11.84
C GLY A 133 -3.74 -17.46 -12.90
N ILE A 134 -3.99 -18.23 -13.97
CA ILE A 134 -3.02 -18.45 -15.04
C ILE A 134 -3.21 -17.40 -16.13
N ARG A 135 -2.19 -16.59 -16.33
CA ARG A 135 -2.20 -15.43 -17.24
C ARG A 135 -0.92 -15.41 -18.06
N TYR A 136 -1.04 -15.34 -19.37
CA TYR A 136 0.08 -15.44 -20.31
C TYR A 136 0.51 -14.09 -20.91
N TYR A 137 -0.30 -13.04 -20.71
CA TYR A 137 -0.10 -11.77 -21.38
C TYR A 137 0.50 -10.72 -20.45
N ARG A 138 1.22 -9.78 -21.03
CA ARG A 138 1.59 -8.52 -20.39
C ARG A 138 0.55 -7.44 -20.69
N ILE A 139 0.57 -6.36 -19.93
CA ILE A 139 -0.37 -5.25 -20.10
C ILE A 139 -0.31 -4.66 -21.51
N THR A 140 0.87 -4.54 -22.10
CA THR A 140 1.12 -4.11 -23.49
C THR A 140 0.65 -2.69 -23.78
N GLY A 141 -0.29 -2.15 -23.02
CA GLY A 141 -0.91 -0.84 -23.21
C GLY A 141 -2.43 -0.93 -23.40
N LYS A 142 -3.03 0.18 -23.86
CA LYS A 142 -4.48 0.30 -24.10
C LYS A 142 -4.86 -0.37 -25.44
N THR A 143 -4.76 -1.67 -25.52
CA THR A 143 -5.08 -2.47 -26.71
C THR A 143 -5.68 -3.80 -26.32
N GLU A 144 -6.58 -4.33 -27.17
CA GLU A 144 -7.13 -5.68 -27.01
C GLU A 144 -6.13 -6.77 -27.43
N GLN A 145 -5.20 -6.45 -28.32
CA GLN A 145 -4.13 -7.37 -28.70
C GLN A 145 -3.00 -7.27 -27.70
N LYS A 146 -2.89 -8.32 -26.87
CA LYS A 146 -1.88 -8.40 -25.82
C LYS A 146 -0.71 -9.26 -26.26
N ASP A 147 0.50 -8.81 -25.96
CA ASP A 147 1.73 -9.57 -26.17
C ASP A 147 1.97 -10.57 -25.05
N ILE A 148 2.74 -11.59 -25.34
CA ILE A 148 3.14 -12.58 -24.33
C ILE A 148 3.99 -11.93 -23.24
N TYR A 149 3.72 -12.32 -22.00
CA TYR A 149 4.47 -11.89 -20.83
C TYR A 149 5.92 -12.35 -20.87
N ASP A 150 6.85 -11.44 -20.64
CA ASP A 150 8.28 -11.71 -20.50
C ASP A 150 8.73 -11.39 -19.08
N ILE A 151 9.17 -12.41 -18.37
CA ILE A 151 9.57 -12.29 -16.97
C ILE A 151 10.80 -11.40 -16.77
N GLN A 152 11.72 -11.37 -17.76
CA GLN A 152 12.92 -10.56 -17.64
C GLN A 152 12.58 -9.07 -17.80
N TRP A 153 11.75 -8.73 -18.78
CA TRP A 153 11.28 -7.36 -18.98
C TRP A 153 10.51 -6.83 -17.76
N ALA A 154 9.70 -7.69 -17.16
CA ALA A 154 8.97 -7.33 -15.94
C ALA A 154 9.93 -7.08 -14.77
N LYS A 155 10.94 -7.93 -14.59
CA LYS A 155 11.99 -7.73 -13.57
C LYS A 155 12.80 -6.45 -13.79
N ASP A 156 13.21 -6.18 -15.02
CA ASP A 156 13.94 -4.96 -15.37
C ASP A 156 13.10 -3.70 -15.08
N SER A 157 11.80 -3.76 -15.36
CA SER A 157 10.86 -2.68 -14.98
C SER A 157 10.78 -2.51 -13.47
N ALA A 158 10.64 -3.59 -12.71
CA ALA A 158 10.55 -3.54 -11.25
C ALA A 158 11.84 -2.98 -10.62
N GLU A 159 13.00 -3.37 -11.11
CA GLU A 159 14.30 -2.86 -10.63
C GLU A 159 14.45 -1.37 -10.89
N ARG A 160 14.10 -0.91 -12.08
CA ARG A 160 14.13 0.51 -12.46
C ARG A 160 13.17 1.32 -11.58
N GLN A 161 11.96 0.81 -11.38
CA GLN A 161 10.93 1.49 -10.59
C GLN A 161 11.24 1.50 -9.09
N ALA A 162 11.87 0.46 -8.55
CA ALA A 162 12.37 0.48 -7.17
C ALA A 162 13.43 1.58 -6.97
N GLY A 163 14.36 1.73 -7.93
CA GLY A 163 15.32 2.84 -7.92
C GLY A 163 14.64 4.21 -8.04
N HIS A 164 13.65 4.34 -8.92
CA HIS A 164 12.87 5.58 -9.05
C HIS A 164 12.12 5.93 -7.77
N PHE A 165 11.49 4.94 -7.12
CA PHE A 165 10.81 5.16 -5.84
C PHE A 165 11.77 5.66 -4.77
N LEU A 166 12.94 5.03 -4.65
CA LEU A 166 13.98 5.41 -3.71
C LEU A 166 14.43 6.87 -3.91
N ASN A 167 14.77 7.22 -5.16
CA ASN A 167 15.18 8.59 -5.50
C ASN A 167 14.08 9.60 -5.20
N SER A 168 12.82 9.28 -5.53
CA SER A 168 11.67 10.16 -5.23
C SER A 168 11.49 10.39 -3.73
N ARG A 169 11.72 9.38 -2.89
CA ARG A 169 11.66 9.56 -1.42
C ARG A 169 12.82 10.37 -0.90
N THR A 170 14.01 10.15 -1.41
CA THR A 170 15.20 10.95 -1.08
C THR A 170 14.96 12.43 -1.36
N GLU A 171 14.55 12.76 -2.58
CA GLU A 171 14.25 14.15 -2.98
C GLU A 171 13.13 14.78 -2.14
N GLN A 172 12.09 14.00 -1.82
CA GLN A 172 10.97 14.47 -1.00
C GLN A 172 11.43 14.82 0.42
N ILE A 173 12.23 13.94 1.03
CA ILE A 173 12.80 14.15 2.38
C ILE A 173 13.75 15.34 2.39
N GLU A 174 14.66 15.43 1.41
CA GLU A 174 15.59 16.55 1.29
C GLU A 174 14.87 17.89 1.11
N ASN A 175 13.81 17.91 0.33
CA ASN A 175 13.01 19.12 0.13
C ASN A 175 12.25 19.51 1.41
N ALA A 176 11.61 18.57 2.09
CA ALA A 176 10.90 18.82 3.34
C ALA A 176 11.87 19.33 4.43
N SER A 177 13.05 18.76 4.53
CA SER A 177 14.08 19.12 5.53
C SER A 177 14.55 20.56 5.45
N LYS A 178 14.40 21.22 4.29
CA LYS A 178 14.76 22.64 4.12
C LYS A 178 13.86 23.59 4.90
N TYR A 179 12.65 23.17 5.22
CA TYR A 179 11.60 24.01 5.81
C TYR A 179 11.13 23.51 7.18
N MET A 180 11.56 22.31 7.60
CA MET A 180 11.16 21.69 8.85
C MET A 180 12.26 21.85 9.91
N ASN A 181 11.85 22.06 11.15
CA ASN A 181 12.75 22.06 12.31
C ASN A 181 12.80 20.71 13.05
N VAL A 182 12.13 19.71 12.49
CA VAL A 182 12.12 18.32 12.94
C VAL A 182 12.37 17.40 11.74
N PRO A 183 12.91 16.20 11.92
CA PRO A 183 13.09 15.27 10.81
C PRO A 183 11.75 14.96 10.12
N PRO A 184 11.66 15.05 8.80
CA PRO A 184 10.44 14.71 8.07
C PRO A 184 10.20 13.20 8.06
N ILE A 185 8.93 12.81 8.09
CA ILE A 185 8.46 11.43 7.96
C ILE A 185 7.63 11.34 6.68
N ILE A 186 7.92 10.34 5.85
CA ILE A 186 7.09 9.98 4.70
C ILE A 186 6.42 8.65 5.00
N LEU A 187 5.11 8.68 5.18
CA LEU A 187 4.33 7.48 5.48
C LEU A 187 3.78 6.86 4.20
N CYS A 188 4.20 5.63 3.90
CA CYS A 188 3.85 4.89 2.69
C CYS A 188 3.06 3.61 3.05
N PRO A 189 1.79 3.70 3.43
CA PRO A 189 0.96 2.55 3.75
C PRO A 189 0.37 1.95 2.47
N TYR A 190 0.43 0.63 2.35
CA TYR A 190 -0.12 -0.11 1.22
C TYR A 190 -0.85 -1.37 1.70
N ASP A 191 -1.92 -1.73 1.00
CA ASP A 191 -2.62 -2.98 1.25
C ASP A 191 -1.73 -4.16 0.85
N ALA A 192 -1.69 -5.17 1.72
CA ALA A 192 -0.85 -6.34 1.50
C ALA A 192 -1.23 -7.12 0.24
N GLU A 193 -2.52 -7.14 -0.10
CA GLU A 193 -3.06 -7.84 -1.28
C GLU A 193 -2.62 -7.22 -2.62
N LEU A 194 -2.21 -5.94 -2.63
CA LEU A 194 -1.63 -5.33 -3.82
C LEU A 194 -0.46 -6.19 -4.33
N TYR A 195 0.40 -6.63 -3.40
CA TYR A 195 1.62 -7.34 -3.70
C TYR A 195 1.38 -8.82 -3.96
N GLY A 196 1.34 -9.18 -5.26
CA GLY A 196 1.15 -10.55 -5.74
C GLY A 196 -0.26 -10.88 -6.21
N HIS A 197 -1.30 -10.23 -5.68
CA HIS A 197 -2.67 -10.40 -6.15
C HIS A 197 -3.00 -9.44 -7.30
N TRP A 198 -3.05 -8.14 -7.01
CA TRP A 198 -3.32 -7.11 -8.03
C TRP A 198 -2.10 -6.81 -8.89
N TRP A 199 -0.93 -6.73 -8.29
CA TRP A 199 0.35 -6.49 -8.94
C TRP A 199 1.27 -7.70 -8.74
N TYR A 200 1.33 -8.56 -9.74
CA TYR A 200 2.07 -9.82 -9.66
C TYR A 200 3.55 -9.63 -9.35
N GLU A 201 4.19 -8.61 -9.89
CA GLU A 201 5.58 -8.27 -9.70
C GLU A 201 5.85 -7.50 -8.40
N GLY A 202 4.79 -7.08 -7.70
CA GLY A 202 4.88 -6.30 -6.47
C GLY A 202 5.80 -6.89 -5.39
N PRO A 203 5.75 -8.20 -5.08
CA PRO A 203 6.68 -8.81 -4.14
C PRO A 203 8.15 -8.72 -4.58
N TYR A 204 8.43 -8.86 -5.87
CA TYR A 204 9.78 -8.71 -6.41
C TYR A 204 10.25 -7.26 -6.35
N TRP A 205 9.37 -6.31 -6.67
CA TRP A 205 9.64 -4.88 -6.52
C TRP A 205 9.98 -4.52 -5.07
N LEU A 206 9.20 -4.99 -4.08
CA LEU A 206 9.49 -4.80 -2.66
C LEU A 206 10.85 -5.39 -2.27
N TYR A 207 11.15 -6.61 -2.74
CA TYR A 207 12.45 -7.24 -2.48
C TYR A 207 13.60 -6.37 -2.99
N ILE A 208 13.51 -5.86 -4.20
CA ILE A 208 14.52 -4.98 -4.79
C ILE A 208 14.61 -3.65 -4.05
N LEU A 209 13.46 -3.06 -3.68
CA LEU A 209 13.43 -1.81 -2.92
C LEU A 209 14.17 -1.95 -1.59
N PHE A 210 13.84 -2.97 -0.78
CA PHE A 210 14.53 -3.21 0.49
C PHE A 210 16.01 -3.53 0.30
N LYS A 211 16.35 -4.27 -0.74
CA LYS A 211 17.75 -4.55 -1.08
C LYS A 211 18.52 -3.28 -1.39
N LYS A 212 17.93 -2.37 -2.19
CA LYS A 212 18.54 -1.06 -2.50
C LYS A 212 18.67 -0.20 -1.24
N ILE A 213 17.64 -0.11 -0.40
CA ILE A 213 17.72 0.63 0.87
C ILE A 213 18.83 0.11 1.79
N TYR A 214 19.07 -1.20 1.78
CA TYR A 214 20.11 -1.81 2.62
C TYR A 214 21.53 -1.62 2.09
N TYR A 215 21.73 -1.67 0.77
CA TYR A 215 23.07 -1.66 0.15
C TYR A 215 23.47 -0.32 -0.46
N ASP A 216 22.50 0.49 -0.87
CA ASP A 216 22.77 1.80 -1.45
C ASP A 216 22.86 2.84 -0.31
N GLU A 217 23.65 3.90 -0.50
CA GLU A 217 23.70 5.01 0.46
C GLU A 217 22.41 5.83 0.36
N CYS A 218 21.51 5.65 1.35
CA CYS A 218 20.27 6.40 1.46
C CYS A 218 20.40 7.49 2.52
N ASN A 219 19.87 8.68 2.25
CA ASN A 219 19.83 9.80 3.18
C ASN A 219 18.65 9.72 4.17
N PHE A 220 18.02 8.54 4.29
CA PHE A 220 16.90 8.31 5.21
C PHE A 220 16.93 6.90 5.79
N GLU A 221 16.21 6.70 6.86
CA GLU A 221 16.05 5.42 7.54
C GLU A 221 14.61 4.92 7.45
N LEU A 222 14.44 3.59 7.38
CA LEU A 222 13.14 2.97 7.60
C LEU A 222 12.87 2.89 9.10
N ILE A 223 11.77 3.47 9.52
CA ILE A 223 11.34 3.48 10.92
C ILE A 223 9.91 2.95 11.05
N THR A 224 9.54 2.58 12.27
CA THR A 224 8.14 2.32 12.63
C THR A 224 7.54 3.55 13.31
N PRO A 225 6.21 3.76 13.24
CA PRO A 225 5.55 4.87 13.94
C PRO A 225 5.56 4.75 15.48
N SER A 226 6.19 3.72 16.03
CA SER A 226 6.22 3.41 17.45
C SER A 226 7.61 3.35 18.04
#